data_714f093cf5c79e9ec905554bb0cab5b4
#
_entry.id   714f093cf5c79e9ec905554bb0cab5b4
#
_cell.length_a   1.000
_cell.length_b   1.000
_cell.length_c   1.000
_cell.angle_alpha   90.00
_cell.angle_beta   90.00
_cell.angle_gamma   90.00
#
_symmetry.space_group_name_H-M   'P 1'
#
loop_
_entity.id
_entity.type
_entity.pdbx_description
1 polymer ?
#
loop_
_entity_poly.entity_id
_entity_poly.type
_entity_poly.pdbx_seq_one_letter_code
_entity_poly.pdbx_strand_id
1 'polypeptide(L)'
;IKQSLHIAIIGTRGIPNHYGGFEQVAQYLSVGLLNKGHTVTVYNSNDHPYKQNEWQGVQIIHCYDAEKFIGTAGQFIYDLNCIRNARRKNFDVILFLGYTSSSVWGKLFPKNAVVISNMDGMEWKRSKYSGPVKQFLLYAEKLAVKYSDHLIADSTAVQKYLNKKYQVQSSYIPYGAELTEEPD
;
A
#
# COMPACT_ATOMS: atom_id res chain seq x y z
N ILE A 1 -7.78 28.19 0.47
CA ILE A 1 -8.63 27.06 0.03
C ILE A 1 -7.73 25.84 -0.03
N LYS A 2 -7.97 24.82 0.82
CA LYS A 2 -7.20 23.58 0.80
C LYS A 2 -7.60 22.81 -0.45
N GLN A 3 -6.65 22.56 -1.35
CA GLN A 3 -6.92 21.86 -2.61
C GLN A 3 -7.36 20.42 -2.29
N SER A 4 -8.52 19.99 -2.83
CA SER A 4 -8.94 18.59 -2.78
C SER A 4 -8.04 17.76 -3.69
N LEU A 5 -7.55 16.63 -3.19
CA LEU A 5 -6.73 15.68 -3.95
C LEU A 5 -7.55 14.42 -4.24
N HIS A 6 -7.29 13.79 -5.37
CA HIS A 6 -7.79 12.45 -5.68
C HIS A 6 -6.70 11.42 -5.36
N ILE A 7 -6.93 10.60 -4.33
CA ILE A 7 -5.94 9.70 -3.74
C ILE A 7 -6.33 8.25 -4.00
N ALA A 8 -5.41 7.46 -4.53
CA ALA A 8 -5.57 6.01 -4.64
C ALA A 8 -4.78 5.29 -3.54
N ILE A 9 -5.34 4.24 -2.95
CA ILE A 9 -4.68 3.33 -2.01
C ILE A 9 -4.64 1.94 -2.65
N ILE A 10 -3.43 1.39 -2.80
CA ILE A 10 -3.13 0.09 -3.43
C ILE A 10 -2.25 -0.72 -2.48
N GLY A 11 -2.24 -2.04 -2.61
CA GLY A 11 -1.36 -2.93 -1.83
C GLY A 11 -2.03 -3.50 -0.59
N THR A 12 -3.37 -3.53 -0.58
CA THR A 12 -4.18 -4.23 0.41
C THR A 12 -5.12 -5.19 -0.31
N ARG A 13 -5.72 -6.13 0.43
CA ARG A 13 -6.80 -6.96 -0.13
C ARG A 13 -8.11 -6.21 -0.22
N GLY A 14 -8.23 -5.07 0.45
CA GLY A 14 -9.36 -4.14 0.34
C GLY A 14 -10.01 -3.74 1.67
N ILE A 15 -11.03 -2.91 1.56
CA ILE A 15 -11.87 -2.43 2.65
C ILE A 15 -13.35 -2.85 2.46
N PRO A 16 -14.17 -2.95 3.54
CA PRO A 16 -13.78 -2.90 4.96
C PRO A 16 -12.83 -4.04 5.36
N ASN A 17 -12.07 -3.82 6.43
CA ASN A 17 -11.09 -4.80 6.91
C ASN A 17 -11.74 -6.14 7.25
N HIS A 18 -11.16 -7.22 6.72
CA HIS A 18 -11.52 -8.60 7.08
C HIS A 18 -10.30 -9.53 7.15
N TYR A 19 -9.07 -9.01 6.94
CA TYR A 19 -7.88 -9.83 6.80
C TYR A 19 -6.74 -9.43 7.74
N GLY A 20 -6.24 -8.19 7.69
CA GLY A 20 -5.02 -7.84 8.42
C GLY A 20 -4.72 -6.36 8.60
N GLY A 21 -3.49 -6.08 8.99
CA GLY A 21 -3.07 -4.73 9.39
C GLY A 21 -3.13 -3.69 8.28
N PHE A 22 -2.76 -4.05 7.05
CA PHE A 22 -2.81 -3.09 5.92
C PHE A 22 -4.25 -2.71 5.55
N GLU A 23 -5.18 -3.65 5.63
CA GLU A 23 -6.60 -3.41 5.43
C GLU A 23 -7.14 -2.48 6.50
N GLN A 24 -6.72 -2.66 7.75
CA GLN A 24 -7.09 -1.77 8.86
C GLN A 24 -6.56 -0.36 8.61
N VAL A 25 -5.29 -0.22 8.26
CA VAL A 25 -4.70 1.09 7.92
C VAL A 25 -5.44 1.73 6.75
N ALA A 26 -5.71 0.97 5.67
CA ALA A 26 -6.43 1.48 4.51
C ALA A 26 -7.83 1.97 4.88
N GLN A 27 -8.54 1.22 5.72
CA GLN A 27 -9.88 1.56 6.19
C GLN A 27 -9.91 2.89 6.94
N TYR A 28 -9.10 3.04 7.97
CA TYR A 28 -9.09 4.27 8.78
C TYR A 28 -8.51 5.46 8.02
N LEU A 29 -7.45 5.24 7.26
CA LEU A 29 -6.80 6.29 6.48
C LEU A 29 -7.72 6.83 5.38
N SER A 30 -8.42 5.96 4.65
CA SER A 30 -9.30 6.37 3.57
C SER A 30 -10.46 7.24 4.06
N VAL A 31 -11.11 6.86 5.16
CA VAL A 31 -12.17 7.66 5.79
C VAL A 31 -11.61 8.96 6.38
N GLY A 32 -10.45 8.91 7.03
CA GLY A 32 -9.80 10.09 7.57
C GLY A 32 -9.42 11.12 6.50
N LEU A 33 -8.95 10.67 5.33
CA LEU A 33 -8.64 11.53 4.19
C LEU A 33 -9.92 12.11 3.55
N LEU A 34 -10.98 11.30 3.44
CA LEU A 34 -12.29 11.77 2.97
C LEU A 34 -12.83 12.89 3.87
N ASN A 35 -12.78 12.72 5.20
CA ASN A 35 -13.21 13.72 6.17
C ASN A 35 -12.38 15.01 6.12
N LYS A 36 -11.17 14.96 5.54
CA LYS A 36 -10.32 16.13 5.28
C LYS A 36 -10.64 16.83 3.95
N GLY A 37 -11.63 16.33 3.19
CA GLY A 37 -12.10 16.91 1.93
C GLY A 37 -11.37 16.39 0.69
N HIS A 38 -10.69 15.24 0.78
CA HIS A 38 -10.09 14.57 -0.37
C HIS A 38 -11.07 13.56 -0.98
N THR A 39 -10.89 13.22 -2.25
CA THR A 39 -11.54 12.07 -2.89
C THR A 39 -10.63 10.86 -2.74
N VAL A 40 -11.15 9.73 -2.25
CA VAL A 40 -10.33 8.55 -2.00
C VAL A 40 -10.88 7.33 -2.71
N THR A 41 -10.01 6.59 -3.36
CA THR A 41 -10.29 5.31 -4.01
C THR A 41 -9.40 4.24 -3.41
N VAL A 42 -9.98 3.14 -2.94
CA VAL A 42 -9.25 1.96 -2.46
C VAL A 42 -9.41 0.83 -3.47
N TYR A 43 -8.31 0.16 -3.79
CA TYR A 43 -8.34 -1.02 -4.64
C TYR A 43 -8.55 -2.27 -3.80
N ASN A 44 -9.62 -3.00 -4.13
CA ASN A 44 -9.97 -4.27 -3.51
C ASN A 44 -9.65 -5.43 -4.45
N SER A 45 -9.23 -6.56 -3.88
CA SER A 45 -9.24 -7.83 -4.59
C SER A 45 -10.67 -8.17 -5.04
N ASN A 46 -10.83 -8.76 -6.23
CA ASN A 46 -12.13 -9.27 -6.66
C ASN A 46 -12.64 -10.40 -5.78
N ASP A 47 -11.77 -11.00 -4.96
CA ASP A 47 -12.11 -12.05 -3.98
C ASP A 47 -12.53 -11.48 -2.62
N HIS A 48 -12.40 -10.17 -2.43
CA HIS A 48 -12.85 -9.51 -1.22
C HIS A 48 -14.36 -9.76 -0.98
N PRO A 49 -14.80 -10.06 0.27
CA PRO A 49 -16.21 -10.38 0.57
C PRO A 49 -17.15 -9.21 0.30
N TYR A 50 -16.70 -7.98 0.51
CA TYR A 50 -17.48 -6.78 0.23
C TYR A 50 -17.44 -6.47 -1.27
N LYS A 51 -18.61 -6.52 -1.94
CA LYS A 51 -18.73 -6.41 -3.40
C LYS A 51 -19.23 -5.07 -3.93
N GLN A 52 -19.59 -4.16 -3.04
CA GLN A 52 -20.04 -2.83 -3.45
C GLN A 52 -18.86 -1.96 -3.89
N ASN A 53 -19.18 -0.95 -4.71
CA ASN A 53 -18.16 -0.04 -5.27
C ASN A 53 -17.92 1.20 -4.39
N GLU A 54 -18.55 1.26 -3.22
CA GLU A 54 -18.41 2.35 -2.26
C GLU A 54 -18.56 1.83 -0.83
N TRP A 55 -17.77 2.36 0.09
CA TRP A 55 -17.89 2.11 1.51
C TRP A 55 -17.62 3.40 2.30
N GLN A 56 -18.61 3.86 3.09
CA GLN A 56 -18.54 5.11 3.87
C GLN A 56 -18.08 6.33 3.04
N GLY A 57 -18.51 6.46 1.78
CA GLY A 57 -18.12 7.53 0.89
C GLY A 57 -16.77 7.31 0.18
N VAL A 58 -16.02 6.28 0.54
CA VAL A 58 -14.77 5.90 -0.12
C VAL A 58 -15.09 5.04 -1.34
N GLN A 59 -14.56 5.42 -2.51
CA GLN A 59 -14.74 4.64 -3.73
C GLN A 59 -13.92 3.35 -3.68
N ILE A 60 -14.49 2.26 -4.21
CA ILE A 60 -13.82 0.97 -4.29
C ILE A 60 -13.72 0.52 -5.75
N ILE A 61 -12.55 0.06 -6.15
CA ILE A 61 -12.32 -0.56 -7.45
C ILE A 61 -11.85 -1.99 -7.22
N HIS A 62 -12.63 -2.96 -7.72
CA HIS A 62 -12.26 -4.36 -7.65
C HIS A 62 -11.35 -4.74 -8.83
N CYS A 63 -10.19 -5.32 -8.53
CA CYS A 63 -9.26 -5.83 -9.53
C CYS A 63 -9.08 -7.34 -9.40
N TYR A 64 -8.84 -8.00 -10.54
CA TYR A 64 -8.60 -9.43 -10.57
C TYR A 64 -7.37 -9.80 -9.76
N ASP A 65 -7.54 -10.81 -8.92
CA ASP A 65 -6.54 -11.39 -8.04
C ASP A 65 -6.42 -12.89 -8.34
N ALA A 66 -5.21 -13.36 -8.54
CA ALA A 66 -4.93 -14.76 -8.83
C ALA A 66 -4.52 -15.57 -7.58
N GLU A 67 -4.60 -14.98 -6.37
CA GLU A 67 -4.08 -15.61 -5.14
C GLU A 67 -4.74 -16.99 -4.87
N LYS A 68 -6.01 -17.15 -5.20
CA LYS A 68 -6.71 -18.45 -5.06
C LYS A 68 -6.10 -19.57 -5.92
N PHE A 69 -5.47 -19.24 -7.04
CA PHE A 69 -4.96 -20.21 -7.99
C PHE A 69 -3.46 -20.48 -7.83
N ILE A 70 -2.69 -19.44 -7.49
CA ILE A 70 -1.23 -19.52 -7.45
C ILE A 70 -0.63 -19.04 -6.13
N GLY A 71 -1.46 -18.92 -5.08
CA GLY A 71 -1.03 -18.48 -3.76
C GLY A 71 -0.49 -17.04 -3.78
N THR A 72 0.46 -16.73 -2.89
CA THR A 72 0.99 -15.38 -2.70
C THR A 72 1.60 -14.74 -3.96
N ALA A 73 1.98 -15.55 -4.97
CA ALA A 73 2.41 -15.03 -6.26
C ALA A 73 1.28 -14.29 -7.00
N GLY A 74 0.02 -14.59 -6.69
CA GLY A 74 -1.14 -13.87 -7.23
C GLY A 74 -1.15 -12.38 -6.91
N GLN A 75 -0.55 -11.98 -5.79
CA GLN A 75 -0.45 -10.57 -5.41
C GLN A 75 0.30 -9.72 -6.45
N PHE A 76 1.28 -10.30 -7.14
CA PHE A 76 1.99 -9.59 -8.23
C PHE A 76 1.06 -9.29 -9.40
N ILE A 77 0.16 -10.22 -9.74
CA ILE A 77 -0.85 -10.04 -10.79
C ILE A 77 -1.90 -9.02 -10.35
N TYR A 78 -2.35 -9.12 -9.10
CA TYR A 78 -3.30 -8.18 -8.53
C TYR A 78 -2.76 -6.75 -8.56
N ASP A 79 -1.55 -6.51 -8.06
CA ASP A 79 -0.92 -5.18 -8.07
C ASP A 79 -0.71 -4.66 -9.50
N LEU A 80 -0.32 -5.52 -10.44
CA LEU A 80 -0.22 -5.13 -11.85
C LEU A 80 -1.57 -4.65 -12.40
N ASN A 81 -2.67 -5.34 -12.08
CA ASN A 81 -4.00 -4.96 -12.53
C ASN A 81 -4.44 -3.63 -11.89
N CYS A 82 -4.17 -3.44 -10.60
CA CYS A 82 -4.43 -2.17 -9.91
C CYS A 82 -3.65 -1.01 -10.56
N ILE A 83 -2.35 -1.19 -10.79
CA ILE A 83 -1.49 -0.19 -11.41
C ILE A 83 -1.95 0.14 -12.84
N ARG A 84 -2.29 -0.87 -13.65
CA ARG A 84 -2.82 -0.66 -15.01
C ARG A 84 -4.14 0.11 -15.01
N ASN A 85 -5.02 -0.17 -14.06
CA ASN A 85 -6.26 0.57 -13.89
C ASN A 85 -5.98 2.00 -13.45
N ALA A 86 -5.12 2.21 -12.44
CA ALA A 86 -4.75 3.53 -11.93
C ALA A 86 -4.13 4.43 -13.01
N ARG A 87 -3.35 3.88 -13.94
CA ARG A 87 -2.78 4.63 -15.08
C ARG A 87 -3.82 5.25 -16.02
N ARG A 88 -5.03 4.71 -16.02
CA ARG A 88 -6.16 5.20 -16.86
C ARG A 88 -7.04 6.21 -16.11
N LYS A 89 -6.67 6.52 -14.88
CA LYS A 89 -7.38 7.44 -14.00
C LYS A 89 -6.50 8.64 -13.68
N ASN A 90 -7.14 9.74 -13.29
CA ASN A 90 -6.43 10.96 -12.90
C ASN A 90 -6.34 11.04 -11.39
N PHE A 91 -5.39 10.29 -10.82
CA PHE A 91 -5.02 10.42 -9.41
C PHE A 91 -3.92 11.46 -9.24
N ASP A 92 -4.02 12.26 -8.17
CA ASP A 92 -2.96 13.18 -7.75
C ASP A 92 -1.90 12.43 -6.94
N VAL A 93 -2.34 11.46 -6.13
CA VAL A 93 -1.47 10.67 -5.24
C VAL A 93 -1.84 9.19 -5.34
N ILE A 94 -0.84 8.33 -5.37
CA ILE A 94 -0.98 6.89 -5.22
C ILE A 94 -0.16 6.44 -4.02
N LEU A 95 -0.84 5.89 -3.03
CA LEU A 95 -0.23 5.30 -1.85
C LEU A 95 -0.21 3.78 -1.96
N PHE A 96 0.97 3.20 -1.96
CA PHE A 96 1.17 1.76 -1.83
C PHE A 96 1.37 1.39 -0.35
N LEU A 97 0.46 0.56 0.17
CA LEU A 97 0.61 -0.07 1.48
C LEU A 97 1.34 -1.41 1.29
N GLY A 98 2.65 -1.40 1.54
CA GLY A 98 3.54 -2.49 1.18
C GLY A 98 4.12 -2.36 -0.24
N TYR A 99 5.33 -2.84 -0.41
CA TYR A 99 6.12 -2.61 -1.62
C TYR A 99 6.55 -3.89 -2.33
N THR A 100 6.44 -5.05 -1.69
CA THR A 100 7.09 -6.28 -2.16
C THR A 100 6.62 -6.72 -3.53
N SER A 101 5.31 -6.70 -3.79
CA SER A 101 4.72 -7.12 -5.07
C SER A 101 4.53 -5.96 -6.05
N SER A 102 4.25 -4.74 -5.54
CA SER A 102 4.00 -3.58 -6.38
C SER A 102 5.27 -2.99 -7.00
N SER A 103 6.39 -2.97 -6.27
CA SER A 103 7.62 -2.30 -6.69
C SER A 103 8.26 -2.90 -7.96
N VAL A 104 8.05 -4.19 -8.22
CA VAL A 104 8.57 -4.84 -9.45
C VAL A 104 7.94 -4.24 -10.71
N TRP A 105 6.76 -3.66 -10.58
CA TRP A 105 6.05 -2.94 -11.63
C TRP A 105 6.34 -1.44 -11.66
N GLY A 106 7.33 -0.95 -10.93
CA GLY A 106 7.64 0.47 -10.76
C GLY A 106 7.79 1.26 -12.06
N LYS A 107 8.27 0.63 -13.15
CA LYS A 107 8.30 1.25 -14.49
C LYS A 107 6.91 1.56 -15.04
N LEU A 108 5.89 0.91 -14.52
CA LEU A 108 4.49 1.09 -14.92
C LEU A 108 3.73 2.04 -14.01
N PHE A 109 4.35 2.61 -12.98
CA PHE A 109 3.67 3.58 -12.13
C PHE A 109 3.20 4.79 -12.95
N PRO A 110 2.02 5.35 -12.62
CA PRO A 110 1.53 6.57 -13.28
C PRO A 110 2.52 7.73 -13.13
N LYS A 111 2.85 8.39 -14.22
CA LYS A 111 3.84 9.49 -14.22
C LYS A 111 3.24 10.84 -13.83
N ASN A 112 1.92 10.93 -13.84
CA ASN A 112 1.16 12.15 -13.52
C ASN A 112 0.64 12.19 -12.09
N ALA A 113 1.00 11.21 -11.26
CA ALA A 113 0.65 11.14 -9.84
C ALA A 113 1.91 11.09 -8.98
N VAL A 114 1.83 11.64 -7.78
CA VAL A 114 2.87 11.45 -6.75
C VAL A 114 2.74 10.04 -6.19
N VAL A 115 3.80 9.27 -6.28
CA VAL A 115 3.86 7.89 -5.78
C VAL A 115 4.49 7.85 -4.40
N ILE A 116 3.74 7.34 -3.43
CA ILE A 116 4.18 7.15 -2.05
C ILE A 116 4.18 5.67 -1.73
N SER A 117 5.29 5.16 -1.20
CA SER A 117 5.35 3.77 -0.73
C SER A 117 5.57 3.71 0.78
N ASN A 118 4.74 2.92 1.45
CA ASN A 118 4.95 2.55 2.83
C ASN A 118 5.96 1.40 2.90
N MET A 119 7.09 1.67 3.55
CA MET A 119 8.19 0.72 3.74
C MET A 119 7.96 -0.04 5.04
N ASP A 120 7.07 -1.04 4.97
CA ASP A 120 6.70 -1.88 6.10
C ASP A 120 7.85 -2.84 6.46
N GLY A 121 8.59 -2.49 7.48
CA GLY A 121 9.61 -3.32 8.11
C GLY A 121 10.75 -3.76 7.19
N MET A 122 11.66 -4.51 7.77
CA MET A 122 12.76 -5.17 7.06
C MET A 122 12.41 -6.64 6.84
N GLU A 123 11.46 -6.93 5.96
CA GLU A 123 10.93 -8.27 5.71
C GLU A 123 12.02 -9.32 5.44
N TRP A 124 13.10 -8.94 4.75
CA TRP A 124 14.23 -9.80 4.46
C TRP A 124 14.99 -10.27 5.72
N LYS A 125 14.83 -9.60 6.87
CA LYS A 125 15.44 -10.03 8.15
C LYS A 125 14.69 -11.18 8.81
N ARG A 126 13.47 -11.46 8.42
CA ARG A 126 12.67 -12.52 9.05
C ARG A 126 13.31 -13.88 8.80
N SER A 127 13.45 -14.67 9.87
CA SER A 127 14.09 -15.99 9.85
C SER A 127 13.37 -17.00 8.97
N LYS A 128 12.06 -16.84 8.76
CA LYS A 128 11.22 -17.73 7.95
C LYS A 128 11.57 -17.75 6.46
N TYR A 129 12.34 -16.80 5.95
CA TYR A 129 12.65 -16.72 4.52
C TYR A 129 14.01 -17.35 4.19
N SER A 130 14.05 -18.11 3.07
CA SER A 130 15.26 -18.65 2.48
C SER A 130 16.14 -17.58 1.85
N GLY A 131 17.40 -17.91 1.54
CA GLY A 131 18.35 -16.99 0.91
C GLY A 131 17.85 -16.32 -0.37
N PRO A 132 17.33 -17.09 -1.35
CA PRO A 132 16.79 -16.52 -2.60
C PRO A 132 15.62 -15.56 -2.36
N VAL A 133 14.71 -15.89 -1.44
CA VAL A 133 13.57 -15.02 -1.08
C VAL A 133 14.06 -13.72 -0.44
N LYS A 134 15.05 -13.79 0.45
CA LYS A 134 15.67 -12.59 1.07
C LYS A 134 16.30 -11.68 0.01
N GLN A 135 16.99 -12.25 -0.97
CA GLN A 135 17.57 -11.46 -2.07
C GLN A 135 16.49 -10.78 -2.93
N PHE A 136 15.39 -11.50 -3.20
CA PHE A 136 14.25 -10.92 -3.90
C PHE A 136 13.63 -9.77 -3.08
N LEU A 137 13.43 -9.93 -1.79
CA LEU A 137 12.88 -8.88 -0.92
C LEU A 137 13.78 -7.63 -0.89
N LEU A 138 15.10 -7.81 -0.85
CA LEU A 138 16.07 -6.71 -0.95
C LEU A 138 16.01 -6.01 -2.32
N TYR A 139 15.81 -6.78 -3.39
CA TYR A 139 15.63 -6.22 -4.73
C TYR A 139 14.33 -5.42 -4.83
N ALA A 140 13.21 -5.95 -4.32
CA ALA A 140 11.93 -5.24 -4.27
C ALA A 140 12.03 -3.93 -3.47
N GLU A 141 12.71 -3.96 -2.31
CA GLU A 141 12.98 -2.77 -1.51
C GLU A 141 13.74 -1.69 -2.30
N LYS A 142 14.81 -2.10 -3.02
CA LYS A 142 15.57 -1.19 -3.89
C LYS A 142 14.70 -0.58 -5.00
N LEU A 143 13.80 -1.37 -5.58
CA LEU A 143 12.86 -0.88 -6.59
C LEU A 143 11.85 0.11 -6.00
N ALA A 144 11.32 -0.17 -4.80
CA ALA A 144 10.42 0.75 -4.11
C ALA A 144 11.09 2.11 -3.87
N VAL A 145 12.32 2.11 -3.35
CA VAL A 145 13.11 3.34 -3.17
C VAL A 145 13.34 4.07 -4.51
N LYS A 146 13.55 3.32 -5.59
CA LYS A 146 13.85 3.91 -6.91
C LYS A 146 12.64 4.56 -7.58
N TYR A 147 11.45 3.96 -7.41
CA TYR A 147 10.26 4.33 -8.20
C TYR A 147 9.21 5.11 -7.39
N SER A 148 9.44 5.35 -6.10
CA SER A 148 8.58 6.19 -5.28
C SER A 148 9.14 7.61 -5.17
N ASP A 149 8.25 8.59 -5.22
CA ASP A 149 8.60 9.99 -4.99
C ASP A 149 8.79 10.27 -3.49
N HIS A 150 8.02 9.57 -2.64
CA HIS A 150 8.12 9.66 -1.18
C HIS A 150 8.03 8.28 -0.54
N LEU A 151 8.69 8.16 0.62
CA LEU A 151 8.69 6.94 1.42
C LEU A 151 8.11 7.23 2.80
N ILE A 152 7.29 6.31 3.29
CA ILE A 152 6.81 6.29 4.66
C ILE A 152 7.50 5.13 5.39
N ALA A 153 7.96 5.39 6.61
CA ALA A 153 8.47 4.38 7.52
C ALA A 153 7.54 4.28 8.73
N ASP A 154 7.11 3.07 9.07
CA ASP A 154 6.24 2.78 10.22
C ASP A 154 6.97 2.84 11.55
N SER A 155 8.29 2.75 11.53
CA SER A 155 9.15 2.79 12.72
C SER A 155 10.41 3.63 12.50
N THR A 156 10.94 4.17 13.59
CA THR A 156 12.21 4.90 13.57
C THR A 156 13.38 4.00 13.18
N ALA A 157 13.27 2.70 13.43
CA ALA A 157 14.29 1.72 13.02
C ALA A 157 14.33 1.57 11.50
N VAL A 158 13.17 1.48 10.84
CA VAL A 158 13.06 1.44 9.37
C VAL A 158 13.53 2.77 8.77
N GLN A 159 13.14 3.90 9.35
CA GLN A 159 13.57 5.21 8.89
C GLN A 159 15.11 5.35 8.90
N LYS A 160 15.74 5.00 10.03
CA LYS A 160 17.21 5.02 10.16
C LYS A 160 17.90 4.07 9.18
N TYR A 161 17.31 2.89 8.98
CA TYR A 161 17.84 1.90 8.04
C TYR A 161 17.79 2.41 6.59
N LEU A 162 16.66 2.97 6.13
CA LEU A 162 16.53 3.52 4.79
C LEU A 162 17.51 4.67 4.54
N ASN A 163 17.64 5.57 5.51
CA ASN A 163 18.61 6.67 5.44
C ASN A 163 20.04 6.15 5.34
N LYS A 164 20.43 5.20 6.20
CA LYS A 164 21.80 4.64 6.22
C LYS A 164 22.14 3.88 4.94
N LYS A 165 21.19 3.08 4.42
CA LYS A 165 21.45 2.17 3.29
C LYS A 165 21.33 2.86 1.95
N TYR A 166 20.30 3.68 1.77
CA TYR A 166 19.95 4.29 0.49
C TYR A 166 20.18 5.79 0.43
N GLN A 167 20.54 6.43 1.55
CA GLN A 167 20.73 7.88 1.68
C GLN A 167 19.47 8.67 1.30
N VAL A 168 18.30 8.10 1.57
CA VAL A 168 16.99 8.70 1.32
C VAL A 168 16.31 9.11 2.62
N GLN A 169 15.50 10.16 2.53
CA GLN A 169 14.63 10.56 3.62
C GLN A 169 13.28 9.83 3.51
N SER A 170 12.67 9.55 4.65
CA SER A 170 11.32 9.02 4.75
C SER A 170 10.56 9.71 5.86
N SER A 171 9.24 9.82 5.70
CA SER A 171 8.36 10.33 6.75
C SER A 171 8.08 9.22 7.77
N TYR A 172 8.27 9.50 9.04
CA TYR A 172 7.88 8.57 10.10
C TYR A 172 6.39 8.71 10.38
N ILE A 173 5.62 7.68 10.08
CA ILE A 173 4.17 7.61 10.34
C ILE A 173 3.89 6.23 10.93
N PRO A 174 3.81 6.12 12.27
CA PRO A 174 3.52 4.85 12.92
C PRO A 174 2.06 4.45 12.70
N TYR A 175 1.81 3.14 12.69
CA TYR A 175 0.46 2.63 12.72
C TYR A 175 -0.21 2.99 14.05
N GLY A 176 -1.45 3.49 13.97
CA GLY A 176 -2.30 3.67 15.13
C GLY A 176 -2.88 2.33 15.59
N ALA A 177 -3.14 2.20 16.88
CA ALA A 177 -3.97 1.14 17.44
C ALA A 177 -5.16 1.79 18.14
N GLU A 178 -6.34 1.18 18.01
CA GLU A 178 -7.46 1.52 18.90
C GLU A 178 -7.12 0.99 20.30
N LEU A 179 -7.21 1.87 21.27
CA LEU A 179 -7.21 1.45 22.67
C LEU A 179 -8.58 0.80 22.91
N THR A 180 -8.63 -0.52 22.94
CA THR A 180 -9.79 -1.21 23.50
C THR A 180 -9.74 -0.99 25.00
N GLU A 181 -10.73 -0.26 25.54
CA GLU A 181 -11.00 -0.31 26.98
C GLU A 181 -11.39 -1.76 27.27
N GLU A 182 -10.56 -2.48 28.00
CA GLU A 182 -10.97 -3.77 28.57
C GLU A 182 -12.12 -3.47 29.52
N PRO A 183 -13.26 -4.14 29.40
CA PRO A 183 -14.28 -4.04 30.42
C PRO A 183 -13.71 -4.63 31.72
N ASP A 184 -13.74 -3.83 32.80
CA ASP A 184 -13.44 -4.24 34.19
C ASP A 184 -14.27 -5.44 34.62
#